data_9c85102cf0a647efc9891a8ab26229c3
#
_entry.id   9c85102cf0a647efc9891a8ab26229c3
#
_cell.length_a   1.000
_cell.length_b   1.000
_cell.length_c   1.000
_cell.angle_alpha   90.00
_cell.angle_beta   90.00
_cell.angle_gamma   90.00
#
_symmetry.space_group_name_H-M   'P 1'
#
loop_
_entity.id
_entity.type
_entity.pdbx_description
1 polymer ?
#
loop_
_entity_poly.entity_id
_entity_poly.type
_entity_poly.pdbx_seq_one_letter_code
_entity_poly.pdbx_strand_id
1 'polypeptide(L)'
;MANETEKFGLPQVLIDFKTKGVTAIKRSARGVVVLILKCETTDVSKKYRISDISEIPDKTFDDASVDLLKKCLDGTPLRVLVYTLPKVTVQGAKNTQATLLKELKHIRYNYIAAPTGTEQEQQDLASYVKAERNNARKTVKAVVANVASDHEGIINFCADEIKVVKGKDTSGNPTYKTYTAIEYTARIAGILAGLALDRSATYFKLTEVESVKVFEDLTDRIDHGELHLFDEEDGEGVKIARACNSLQTFTTDKGQEFRKIKIIEGVDMVTDDIRDTFKKYYVGKYINDYNHKMLFISAIMVYFGQLQGNVLDNRAGNTVDIDEQFQKDYAIIKGEDVSTMTPMQIREYNTGSEIGLAGKVKFVDAMEDLKISFTM
;
A
#
# COMPACT_ATOMS: atom_id res chain seq x y z
N MET A 1 -31.02 8.21 -36.38
CA MET A 1 -32.19 7.58 -35.73
C MET A 1 -33.01 6.97 -36.83
N ALA A 2 -32.91 5.63 -37.00
CA ALA A 2 -33.69 4.90 -37.96
C ALA A 2 -35.01 4.54 -37.30
N ASN A 3 -36.11 4.95 -37.92
CA ASN A 3 -37.46 4.53 -37.56
C ASN A 3 -37.58 3.03 -37.82
N GLU A 4 -37.56 2.21 -36.78
CA GLU A 4 -38.07 0.86 -36.85
C GLU A 4 -39.59 0.93 -36.98
N THR A 5 -40.11 0.56 -38.13
CA THR A 5 -41.54 0.34 -38.34
C THR A 5 -42.03 -0.76 -37.41
N GLU A 6 -42.90 -0.42 -36.48
CA GLU A 6 -43.60 -1.37 -35.62
C GLU A 6 -44.30 -2.43 -36.50
N LYS A 7 -43.84 -3.68 -36.39
CA LYS A 7 -44.52 -4.82 -36.99
C LYS A 7 -45.74 -5.17 -36.16
N PHE A 8 -46.92 -5.05 -36.74
CA PHE A 8 -48.18 -5.48 -36.14
C PHE A 8 -48.20 -7.02 -36.10
N GLY A 9 -47.77 -7.57 -34.95
CA GLY A 9 -47.67 -9.01 -34.67
C GLY A 9 -48.61 -9.42 -33.52
N LEU A 10 -48.48 -10.67 -33.08
CA LEU A 10 -49.21 -11.16 -31.91
C LEU A 10 -48.83 -10.34 -30.65
N PRO A 11 -49.77 -10.14 -29.70
CA PRO A 11 -49.49 -9.40 -28.47
C PRO A 11 -48.26 -9.97 -27.77
N GLN A 12 -47.26 -9.13 -27.59
CA GLN A 12 -46.03 -9.48 -26.85
C GLN A 12 -46.04 -8.79 -25.49
N VAL A 13 -45.82 -9.56 -24.42
CA VAL A 13 -45.60 -9.03 -23.09
C VAL A 13 -44.07 -8.95 -22.91
N LEU A 14 -43.49 -7.77 -23.10
CA LEU A 14 -42.09 -7.49 -22.77
C LEU A 14 -42.04 -7.01 -21.31
N ILE A 15 -41.53 -7.87 -20.43
CA ILE A 15 -41.22 -7.48 -19.03
C ILE A 15 -39.73 -7.26 -18.94
N ASP A 16 -39.32 -5.99 -18.99
CA ASP A 16 -37.95 -5.59 -18.74
C ASP A 16 -37.71 -5.51 -17.23
N PHE A 17 -37.08 -6.51 -16.67
CA PHE A 17 -36.49 -6.40 -15.34
C PHE A 17 -35.21 -5.60 -15.46
N LYS A 18 -35.27 -4.30 -15.22
CA LYS A 18 -34.05 -3.51 -14.94
C LYS A 18 -33.55 -3.88 -13.57
N THR A 19 -32.68 -4.87 -13.47
CA THR A 19 -31.87 -5.09 -12.30
C THR A 19 -31.14 -3.77 -12.00
N LYS A 20 -31.32 -3.21 -10.80
CA LYS A 20 -30.37 -2.19 -10.28
C LYS A 20 -28.99 -2.81 -10.43
N GLY A 21 -28.18 -2.26 -11.34
CA GLY A 21 -26.90 -2.85 -11.69
C GLY A 21 -26.07 -3.06 -10.43
N VAL A 22 -25.43 -4.21 -10.36
CA VAL A 22 -24.44 -4.52 -9.30
C VAL A 22 -23.48 -3.33 -9.22
N THR A 23 -23.34 -2.74 -8.03
CA THR A 23 -22.42 -1.63 -7.86
C THR A 23 -21.01 -2.18 -7.97
N ALA A 24 -20.34 -1.91 -9.09
CA ALA A 24 -18.97 -2.38 -9.34
C ALA A 24 -18.02 -1.90 -8.24
N ILE A 25 -17.09 -2.77 -7.84
CA ILE A 25 -15.99 -2.40 -6.96
C ILE A 25 -15.15 -1.32 -7.66
N LYS A 26 -14.98 -0.17 -7.01
CA LYS A 26 -14.21 0.95 -7.56
C LYS A 26 -12.81 0.94 -7.02
N ARG A 27 -11.82 1.14 -7.90
CA ARG A 27 -10.43 1.31 -7.50
C ARG A 27 -10.25 2.59 -6.69
N SER A 28 -9.57 2.49 -5.57
CA SER A 28 -9.19 3.62 -4.73
C SER A 28 -7.97 4.35 -5.32
N ALA A 29 -7.88 5.66 -5.06
CA ALA A 29 -6.66 6.41 -5.39
C ALA A 29 -5.51 5.93 -4.49
N ARG A 30 -4.40 5.52 -5.12
CA ARG A 30 -3.19 5.04 -4.44
C ARG A 30 -2.00 5.94 -4.77
N GLY A 31 -0.90 5.73 -4.08
CA GLY A 31 0.33 6.50 -4.31
C GLY A 31 0.39 7.82 -3.53
N VAL A 32 -0.33 7.94 -2.42
CA VAL A 32 -0.27 9.11 -1.53
C VAL A 32 0.80 8.87 -0.47
N VAL A 33 1.78 9.77 -0.41
CA VAL A 33 2.86 9.79 0.60
C VAL A 33 2.60 10.88 1.62
N VAL A 34 2.71 10.57 2.90
CA VAL A 34 2.86 11.56 3.98
C VAL A 34 4.35 11.75 4.23
N LEU A 35 4.82 12.99 4.12
CA LEU A 35 6.21 13.37 4.40
C LEU A 35 6.25 14.33 5.59
N ILE A 36 6.94 13.94 6.66
CA ILE A 36 7.09 14.75 7.87
C ILE A 36 8.44 15.46 7.80
N LEU A 37 8.44 16.78 7.74
CA LEU A 37 9.63 17.62 7.63
C LEU A 37 9.79 18.53 8.84
N LYS A 38 10.92 18.47 9.52
CA LYS A 38 11.29 19.38 10.60
C LYS A 38 12.00 20.62 10.02
N CYS A 39 11.23 21.64 9.66
CA CYS A 39 11.73 22.86 9.01
C CYS A 39 11.24 24.15 9.66
N GLU A 40 10.27 24.10 10.58
CA GLU A 40 9.73 25.28 11.23
C GLU A 40 10.67 25.79 12.34
N THR A 41 10.77 27.12 12.46
CA THR A 41 11.60 27.76 13.48
C THR A 41 10.87 28.01 14.79
N THR A 42 9.55 27.90 14.79
CA THR A 42 8.67 28.06 15.96
C THR A 42 7.82 26.82 16.18
N ASP A 43 7.15 26.73 17.33
CA ASP A 43 6.24 25.61 17.64
C ASP A 43 4.94 25.67 16.84
N VAL A 44 5.06 25.44 15.53
CA VAL A 44 3.93 25.38 14.58
C VAL A 44 4.02 24.12 13.74
N SER A 45 2.85 23.66 13.26
CA SER A 45 2.73 22.63 12.24
C SER A 45 1.91 23.19 11.08
N LYS A 46 2.38 22.98 9.88
CA LYS A 46 1.67 23.36 8.65
C LYS A 46 1.50 22.16 7.76
N LYS A 47 0.55 22.25 6.86
CA LYS A 47 0.16 21.17 5.96
C LYS A 47 0.12 21.67 4.53
N TYR A 48 0.78 20.94 3.65
CA TYR A 48 0.80 21.22 2.22
C TYR A 48 0.41 19.96 1.45
N ARG A 49 -0.17 20.18 0.27
CA ARG A 49 -0.54 19.13 -0.66
C ARG A 49 0.16 19.42 -1.98
N ILE A 50 1.08 18.57 -2.38
CA ILE A 50 1.97 18.78 -3.50
C ILE A 50 1.92 17.53 -4.38
N SER A 51 1.70 17.69 -5.68
CA SER A 51 1.68 16.62 -6.66
C SER A 51 2.80 16.76 -7.69
N ASP A 52 3.35 17.97 -7.83
CA ASP A 52 4.43 18.30 -8.76
C ASP A 52 5.44 19.25 -8.13
N ILE A 53 6.69 19.22 -8.65
CA ILE A 53 7.77 20.08 -8.17
C ILE A 53 7.42 21.58 -8.30
N SER A 54 6.68 21.95 -9.34
CA SER A 54 6.24 23.33 -9.57
C SER A 54 5.24 23.86 -8.52
N GLU A 55 4.59 22.97 -7.79
CA GLU A 55 3.66 23.30 -6.71
C GLU A 55 4.36 23.59 -5.36
N ILE A 56 5.68 23.42 -5.28
CA ILE A 56 6.45 23.72 -4.06
C ILE A 56 6.45 25.23 -3.83
N PRO A 57 5.86 25.74 -2.72
CA PRO A 57 5.76 27.18 -2.50
C PRO A 57 7.15 27.79 -2.25
N ASP A 58 7.43 28.90 -2.93
CA ASP A 58 8.68 29.65 -2.76
C ASP A 58 8.90 30.09 -1.32
N LYS A 59 10.14 29.96 -0.83
CA LYS A 59 10.58 30.43 0.49
C LYS A 59 9.81 29.86 1.70
N THR A 60 9.04 28.81 1.50
CA THR A 60 8.26 28.16 2.57
C THR A 60 9.07 27.10 3.31
N PHE A 61 9.92 26.41 2.60
CA PHE A 61 10.80 25.37 3.15
C PHE A 61 12.26 25.82 3.06
N ASP A 62 13.09 25.29 3.93
CA ASP A 62 14.53 25.43 3.75
C ASP A 62 15.05 24.53 2.62
N ASP A 63 16.25 24.82 2.11
CA ASP A 63 16.81 24.11 0.95
C ASP A 63 16.93 22.60 1.17
N ALA A 64 17.23 22.18 2.40
CA ALA A 64 17.33 20.77 2.75
C ALA A 64 15.96 20.08 2.65
N SER A 65 14.91 20.70 3.16
CA SER A 65 13.53 20.19 3.06
C SER A 65 13.00 20.17 1.64
N VAL A 66 13.31 21.20 0.84
CA VAL A 66 13.00 21.24 -0.60
C VAL A 66 13.68 20.08 -1.34
N ASP A 67 14.93 19.81 -1.04
CA ASP A 67 15.71 18.73 -1.64
C ASP A 67 15.08 17.36 -1.33
N LEU A 68 14.72 17.08 -0.06
CA LEU A 68 14.07 15.84 0.34
C LEU A 68 12.66 15.69 -0.29
N LEU A 69 11.92 16.79 -0.40
CA LEU A 69 10.61 16.79 -1.05
C LEU A 69 10.74 16.48 -2.54
N LYS A 70 11.73 17.08 -3.24
CA LYS A 70 12.05 16.76 -4.63
C LYS A 70 12.41 15.29 -4.80
N LYS A 71 13.25 14.75 -3.91
CA LYS A 71 13.59 13.31 -3.90
C LYS A 71 12.36 12.41 -3.78
N CYS A 72 11.37 12.79 -2.97
CA CYS A 72 10.12 12.05 -2.90
C CYS A 72 9.32 12.16 -4.20
N LEU A 73 9.18 13.36 -4.77
CA LEU A 73 8.46 13.61 -6.02
C LEU A 73 9.11 12.94 -7.25
N ASP A 74 10.43 12.80 -7.28
CA ASP A 74 11.17 12.05 -8.31
C ASP A 74 10.73 10.58 -8.42
N GLY A 75 10.10 10.02 -7.35
CA GLY A 75 9.47 8.70 -7.37
C GLY A 75 8.10 8.68 -8.06
N THR A 76 7.60 9.81 -8.53
CA THR A 76 6.31 9.97 -9.20
C THR A 76 5.10 9.48 -8.39
N PRO A 77 5.02 9.76 -7.08
CA PRO A 77 3.82 9.45 -6.31
C PRO A 77 2.63 10.25 -6.85
N LEU A 78 1.41 9.74 -6.67
CA LEU A 78 0.20 10.49 -7.03
C LEU A 78 0.15 11.84 -6.33
N ARG A 79 0.65 11.91 -5.09
CA ARG A 79 0.62 13.12 -4.27
C ARG A 79 1.46 12.95 -3.01
N VAL A 80 2.06 14.05 -2.57
CA VAL A 80 2.74 14.15 -1.28
C VAL A 80 1.95 15.10 -0.36
N LEU A 81 1.59 14.61 0.82
CA LEU A 81 1.05 15.41 1.91
C LEU A 81 2.20 15.76 2.85
N VAL A 82 2.67 16.99 2.76
CA VAL A 82 3.79 17.47 3.57
C VAL A 82 3.25 18.03 4.88
N TYR A 83 3.77 17.56 5.99
CA TYR A 83 3.52 18.10 7.31
C TYR A 83 4.82 18.65 7.88
N THR A 84 4.83 19.94 8.23
CA THR A 84 5.99 20.57 8.83
C THR A 84 5.92 20.51 10.35
N LEU A 85 7.06 20.37 10.98
CA LEU A 85 7.24 20.39 12.44
C LEU A 85 8.41 21.32 12.82
N PRO A 86 8.48 21.75 14.10
CA PRO A 86 9.63 22.49 14.61
C PRO A 86 10.93 21.71 14.44
N LYS A 87 12.00 22.41 14.06
CA LYS A 87 13.37 21.81 13.99
C LYS A 87 13.84 21.30 15.34
N VAL A 88 13.51 22.02 16.40
CA VAL A 88 13.87 21.69 17.77
C VAL A 88 12.60 21.50 18.58
N THR A 89 12.48 20.35 19.20
CA THR A 89 11.39 20.07 20.13
C THR A 89 11.79 20.54 21.51
N VAL A 90 11.13 21.56 22.03
CA VAL A 90 11.32 22.04 23.41
C VAL A 90 10.35 21.32 24.36
N GLN A 91 10.69 21.28 25.65
CA GLN A 91 9.79 20.70 26.65
C GLN A 91 8.43 21.45 26.63
N GLY A 92 7.34 20.69 26.53
CA GLY A 92 6.00 21.25 26.45
C GLY A 92 5.55 21.70 25.04
N ALA A 93 6.34 21.44 24.01
CA ALA A 93 5.95 21.72 22.63
C ALA A 93 4.65 20.98 22.26
N LYS A 94 3.75 21.69 21.57
CA LYS A 94 2.45 21.14 21.14
C LYS A 94 2.54 20.43 19.80
N ASN A 95 3.42 20.93 18.93
CA ASN A 95 3.59 20.41 17.55
C ASN A 95 4.77 19.41 17.53
N THR A 96 4.50 18.19 17.90
CA THR A 96 5.46 17.06 17.91
C THR A 96 5.02 15.99 16.92
N GLN A 97 5.94 15.11 16.54
CA GLN A 97 5.57 13.95 15.71
C GLN A 97 4.47 13.12 16.38
N ALA A 98 4.52 12.88 17.68
CA ALA A 98 3.51 12.13 18.41
C ALA A 98 2.10 12.77 18.34
N THR A 99 2.02 14.11 18.36
CA THR A 99 0.76 14.84 18.19
C THR A 99 0.25 14.71 16.76
N LEU A 100 1.14 14.91 15.78
CA LEU A 100 0.82 14.77 14.36
C LEU A 100 0.31 13.36 14.02
N LEU A 101 0.93 12.32 14.54
CA LEU A 101 0.49 10.93 14.29
C LEU A 101 -0.93 10.67 14.78
N LYS A 102 -1.41 11.36 15.84
CA LYS A 102 -2.82 11.27 16.27
C LYS A 102 -3.76 11.90 15.25
N GLU A 103 -3.37 13.02 14.62
CA GLU A 103 -4.18 13.68 13.57
C GLU A 103 -4.22 12.82 12.30
N LEU A 104 -3.12 12.16 11.94
CA LEU A 104 -3.02 11.30 10.76
C LEU A 104 -3.93 10.06 10.81
N LYS A 105 -4.48 9.73 11.98
CA LYS A 105 -5.49 8.66 12.10
C LYS A 105 -6.73 8.88 11.24
N HIS A 106 -7.04 10.12 10.89
CA HIS A 106 -8.20 10.48 10.08
C HIS A 106 -7.86 10.81 8.62
N ILE A 107 -6.58 10.67 8.24
CA ILE A 107 -6.11 10.99 6.90
C ILE A 107 -5.84 9.70 6.13
N ARG A 108 -6.22 9.67 4.86
CA ARG A 108 -5.93 8.55 3.97
C ARG A 108 -4.61 8.79 3.24
N TYR A 109 -3.70 7.85 3.38
CA TYR A 109 -2.41 7.80 2.67
C TYR A 109 -1.96 6.33 2.53
N ASN A 110 -0.94 6.10 1.70
CA ASN A 110 -0.39 4.76 1.48
C ASN A 110 0.96 4.60 2.18
N TYR A 111 1.82 5.60 2.08
CA TYR A 111 3.15 5.59 2.67
C TYR A 111 3.36 6.79 3.59
N ILE A 112 4.20 6.61 4.61
CA ILE A 112 4.65 7.70 5.48
C ILE A 112 6.15 7.58 5.70
N ALA A 113 6.87 8.71 5.67
CA ALA A 113 8.27 8.81 5.98
C ALA A 113 8.56 10.11 6.75
N ALA A 114 9.60 10.05 7.61
CA ALA A 114 10.08 11.20 8.38
C ALA A 114 11.58 11.42 8.12
N PRO A 115 11.98 11.94 6.94
CA PRO A 115 13.37 12.00 6.51
C PRO A 115 14.23 13.03 7.29
N THR A 116 13.61 13.82 8.14
CA THR A 116 14.28 14.75 9.07
C THR A 116 14.12 14.34 10.53
N GLY A 117 13.56 13.16 10.77
CA GLY A 117 13.33 12.61 12.10
C GLY A 117 14.60 12.06 12.75
N THR A 118 14.55 11.89 14.06
CA THR A 118 15.59 11.20 14.84
C THR A 118 15.39 9.68 14.76
N GLU A 119 16.37 8.89 15.18
CA GLU A 119 16.24 7.42 15.29
C GLU A 119 15.04 7.02 16.16
N GLN A 120 14.80 7.69 17.28
CA GLN A 120 13.63 7.45 18.12
C GLN A 120 12.32 7.71 17.36
N GLU A 121 12.26 8.78 16.58
CA GLU A 121 11.07 9.09 15.77
C GLU A 121 10.85 8.11 14.62
N GLN A 122 11.90 7.46 14.10
CA GLN A 122 11.75 6.33 13.18
C GLN A 122 11.09 5.12 13.88
N GLN A 123 11.51 4.80 15.10
CA GLN A 123 10.91 3.72 15.91
C GLN A 123 9.45 4.03 16.28
N ASP A 124 9.16 5.26 16.68
CA ASP A 124 7.81 5.71 17.01
C ASP A 124 6.88 5.63 15.79
N LEU A 125 7.40 6.00 14.60
CA LEU A 125 6.68 5.90 13.34
C LEU A 125 6.37 4.45 12.96
N ALA A 126 7.32 3.55 13.12
CA ALA A 126 7.12 2.12 12.90
C ALA A 126 6.06 1.56 13.86
N SER A 127 6.14 1.90 15.14
CA SER A 127 5.18 1.48 16.17
C SER A 127 3.77 1.97 15.88
N TYR A 128 3.64 3.23 15.43
CA TYR A 128 2.37 3.82 15.02
C TYR A 128 1.74 3.05 13.84
N VAL A 129 2.51 2.79 12.78
CA VAL A 129 1.98 2.08 11.60
C VAL A 129 1.60 0.64 11.93
N LYS A 130 2.38 -0.06 12.77
CA LYS A 130 2.01 -1.39 13.29
C LYS A 130 0.65 -1.34 14.01
N ALA A 131 0.46 -0.38 14.90
CA ALA A 131 -0.80 -0.21 15.63
C ALA A 131 -1.98 0.10 14.69
N GLU A 132 -1.81 0.99 13.70
CA GLU A 132 -2.85 1.33 12.74
C GLU A 132 -3.24 0.13 11.85
N ARG A 133 -2.28 -0.71 11.46
CA ARG A 133 -2.56 -1.94 10.69
C ARG A 133 -3.24 -3.01 11.56
N ASN A 134 -2.68 -3.30 12.71
CA ASN A 134 -3.16 -4.40 13.56
C ASN A 134 -4.51 -4.09 14.21
N ASN A 135 -4.69 -2.87 14.76
CA ASN A 135 -5.87 -2.53 15.55
C ASN A 135 -6.96 -1.84 14.72
N ALA A 136 -6.58 -0.94 13.81
CA ALA A 136 -7.53 -0.18 12.99
C ALA A 136 -7.75 -0.76 11.60
N ARG A 137 -7.06 -1.87 11.25
CA ARG A 137 -7.15 -2.56 9.96
C ARG A 137 -6.88 -1.64 8.76
N LYS A 138 -6.01 -0.63 8.93
CA LYS A 138 -5.58 0.25 7.84
C LYS A 138 -4.48 -0.40 7.01
N THR A 139 -4.30 0.08 5.81
CA THR A 139 -3.35 -0.42 4.81
C THR A 139 -2.16 0.52 4.62
N VAL A 140 -1.87 1.33 5.65
CA VAL A 140 -0.76 2.29 5.64
C VAL A 140 0.59 1.59 5.85
N LYS A 141 1.65 2.13 5.23
CA LYS A 141 3.02 1.61 5.35
C LYS A 141 3.98 2.73 5.73
N ALA A 142 5.01 2.41 6.51
CA ALA A 142 6.11 3.33 6.82
C ALA A 142 7.39 2.92 6.12
N VAL A 143 8.10 3.90 5.58
CA VAL A 143 9.52 3.76 5.21
C VAL A 143 10.33 4.41 6.32
N VAL A 144 11.07 3.59 7.05
CA VAL A 144 11.88 3.99 8.20
C VAL A 144 13.32 3.53 8.02
N ALA A 145 14.25 4.21 8.64
CA ALA A 145 15.66 3.86 8.53
C ALA A 145 16.14 3.08 9.76
N ASN A 146 16.79 1.95 9.54
CA ASN A 146 17.45 1.13 10.57
C ASN A 146 16.52 0.72 11.73
N VAL A 147 15.27 0.34 11.42
CA VAL A 147 14.28 -0.10 12.41
C VAL A 147 13.77 -1.51 12.08
N ALA A 148 14.34 -2.50 12.71
CA ALA A 148 13.87 -3.89 12.64
C ALA A 148 12.53 -4.01 13.39
N SER A 149 11.44 -4.26 12.67
CA SER A 149 10.09 -4.21 13.23
C SER A 149 9.28 -5.49 13.10
N ASP A 150 9.75 -6.46 12.32
CA ASP A 150 9.05 -7.71 12.03
C ASP A 150 7.56 -7.50 11.69
N HIS A 151 7.31 -6.74 10.61
CA HIS A 151 5.95 -6.42 10.21
C HIS A 151 5.86 -6.04 8.72
N GLU A 152 4.83 -6.53 8.01
CA GLU A 152 4.63 -6.30 6.56
C GLU A 152 4.36 -4.85 6.18
N GLY A 153 3.91 -4.02 7.11
CA GLY A 153 3.67 -2.58 6.89
C GLY A 153 4.88 -1.69 7.10
N ILE A 154 6.04 -2.26 7.46
CA ILE A 154 7.27 -1.50 7.74
C ILE A 154 8.35 -1.87 6.73
N ILE A 155 8.83 -0.86 6.01
CA ILE A 155 9.97 -0.97 5.10
C ILE A 155 11.19 -0.44 5.87
N ASN A 156 12.07 -1.36 6.26
CA ASN A 156 13.30 -1.05 7.00
C ASN A 156 14.42 -0.76 6.01
N PHE A 157 14.65 0.51 5.72
CA PHE A 157 15.68 0.96 4.80
C PHE A 157 17.03 1.13 5.51
N CYS A 158 18.05 0.36 5.09
CA CYS A 158 19.32 0.23 5.79
C CYS A 158 20.56 0.57 4.92
N ALA A 159 20.40 1.20 3.76
CA ALA A 159 21.53 1.67 2.96
C ALA A 159 22.26 2.84 3.66
N ASP A 160 23.55 2.96 3.40
CA ASP A 160 24.41 3.99 4.02
C ASP A 160 25.31 4.64 2.96
N GLU A 161 25.88 5.82 3.29
CA GLU A 161 26.79 6.57 2.41
C GLU A 161 26.23 6.76 0.97
N ILE A 162 24.96 7.14 0.86
CA ILE A 162 24.27 7.26 -0.44
C ILE A 162 24.75 8.55 -1.11
N LYS A 163 25.67 8.42 -2.07
CA LYS A 163 26.28 9.53 -2.79
C LYS A 163 25.50 9.83 -4.07
N VAL A 164 24.88 10.99 -4.11
CA VAL A 164 24.03 11.42 -5.23
C VAL A 164 24.66 12.56 -5.99
N VAL A 165 24.60 12.51 -7.33
CA VAL A 165 25.07 13.58 -8.22
C VAL A 165 24.13 14.78 -8.05
N LYS A 166 24.67 15.95 -7.68
CA LYS A 166 23.90 17.18 -7.45
C LYS A 166 23.96 18.16 -8.62
N GLY A 167 25.03 18.12 -9.40
CA GLY A 167 25.28 19.01 -10.52
C GLY A 167 26.74 19.00 -10.93
N LYS A 168 27.19 20.08 -11.52
CA LYS A 168 28.59 20.29 -11.91
C LYS A 168 29.11 21.58 -11.28
N ASP A 169 30.39 21.58 -10.91
CA ASP A 169 31.10 22.76 -10.48
C ASP A 169 31.41 23.72 -11.66
N THR A 170 32.02 24.85 -11.37
CA THR A 170 32.44 25.84 -12.38
C THR A 170 33.48 25.30 -13.38
N SER A 171 34.15 24.19 -13.03
CA SER A 171 35.13 23.50 -13.87
C SER A 171 34.53 22.34 -14.66
N GLY A 172 33.22 22.08 -14.51
CA GLY A 172 32.51 21.02 -15.18
C GLY A 172 32.56 19.64 -14.48
N ASN A 173 33.21 19.55 -13.31
CA ASN A 173 33.28 18.30 -12.53
C ASN A 173 31.97 18.05 -11.78
N PRO A 174 31.52 16.77 -11.62
CA PRO A 174 30.32 16.46 -10.86
C PRO A 174 30.47 16.85 -9.38
N THR A 175 29.45 17.46 -8.84
CA THR A 175 29.30 17.72 -7.42
C THR A 175 28.35 16.72 -6.80
N TYR A 176 28.60 16.35 -5.55
CA TYR A 176 27.87 15.28 -4.87
C TYR A 176 27.26 15.77 -3.56
N LYS A 177 26.17 15.12 -3.16
CA LYS A 177 25.64 15.16 -1.79
C LYS A 177 25.52 13.72 -1.29
N THR A 178 26.02 13.46 -0.09
CA THR A 178 25.82 12.19 0.60
C THR A 178 24.59 12.29 1.49
N TYR A 179 23.67 11.34 1.34
CA TYR A 179 22.46 11.22 2.15
C TYR A 179 22.63 10.09 3.16
N THR A 180 22.07 10.30 4.35
CA THR A 180 21.87 9.26 5.34
C THR A 180 20.69 8.36 4.95
N ALA A 181 20.61 7.17 5.56
CA ALA A 181 19.44 6.29 5.40
C ALA A 181 18.14 7.02 5.76
N ILE A 182 18.12 7.81 6.85
CA ILE A 182 16.94 8.56 7.29
C ILE A 182 16.49 9.56 6.22
N GLU A 183 17.41 10.39 5.70
CA GLU A 183 17.07 11.36 4.65
C GLU A 183 16.54 10.68 3.37
N TYR A 184 17.13 9.55 2.99
CA TYR A 184 16.78 8.87 1.75
C TYR A 184 15.46 8.08 1.83
N THR A 185 14.87 7.92 3.04
CA THR A 185 13.52 7.35 3.20
C THR A 185 12.47 8.10 2.37
N ALA A 186 12.65 9.42 2.16
CA ALA A 186 11.79 10.22 1.29
C ALA A 186 11.77 9.69 -0.15
N ARG A 187 12.95 9.39 -0.70
CA ARG A 187 13.11 8.86 -2.07
C ARG A 187 12.48 7.48 -2.21
N ILE A 188 12.76 6.58 -1.26
CA ILE A 188 12.20 5.23 -1.25
C ILE A 188 10.67 5.27 -1.14
N ALA A 189 10.12 6.10 -0.25
CA ALA A 189 8.68 6.26 -0.12
C ALA A 189 8.03 6.76 -1.42
N GLY A 190 8.68 7.70 -2.11
CA GLY A 190 8.24 8.20 -3.42
C GLY A 190 8.22 7.12 -4.48
N ILE A 191 9.30 6.34 -4.61
CA ILE A 191 9.41 5.22 -5.57
C ILE A 191 8.30 4.19 -5.31
N LEU A 192 8.16 3.70 -4.08
CA LEU A 192 7.19 2.67 -3.73
C LEU A 192 5.75 3.14 -3.94
N ALA A 193 5.48 4.43 -3.70
CA ALA A 193 4.17 5.01 -3.91
C ALA A 193 3.84 5.25 -5.40
N GLY A 194 4.84 5.54 -6.23
CA GLY A 194 4.68 5.79 -7.66
C GLY A 194 4.72 4.54 -8.53
N LEU A 195 5.17 3.42 -7.98
CA LEU A 195 5.35 2.19 -8.75
C LEU A 195 4.00 1.59 -9.18
N ALA A 196 3.95 1.13 -10.43
CA ALA A 196 2.78 0.40 -10.93
C ALA A 196 2.66 -0.98 -10.25
N LEU A 197 1.42 -1.45 -10.04
CA LEU A 197 1.12 -2.69 -9.29
C LEU A 197 1.58 -3.98 -9.99
N ASP A 198 1.85 -3.93 -11.28
CA ASP A 198 2.38 -5.04 -12.08
C ASP A 198 3.91 -5.18 -11.97
N ARG A 199 4.59 -4.23 -11.31
CA ARG A 199 6.04 -4.20 -11.15
C ARG A 199 6.47 -4.40 -9.71
N SER A 200 7.69 -4.92 -9.53
CA SER A 200 8.43 -4.92 -8.27
C SER A 200 9.43 -3.77 -8.25
N ALA A 201 9.76 -3.28 -7.07
CA ALA A 201 10.87 -2.34 -6.89
C ALA A 201 12.23 -3.06 -6.79
N THR A 202 12.28 -4.38 -6.83
CA THR A 202 13.53 -5.14 -6.96
C THR A 202 14.24 -4.73 -8.23
N TYR A 203 15.52 -4.42 -8.13
CA TYR A 203 16.37 -3.92 -9.23
C TYR A 203 15.88 -2.59 -9.84
N PHE A 204 15.09 -1.83 -9.08
CA PHE A 204 14.74 -0.46 -9.50
C PHE A 204 16.02 0.39 -9.52
N LYS A 205 16.36 0.91 -10.71
CA LYS A 205 17.58 1.68 -10.95
C LYS A 205 17.46 3.11 -10.42
N LEU A 206 18.45 3.54 -9.67
CA LEU A 206 18.57 4.88 -9.09
C LEU A 206 19.63 5.67 -9.89
N THR A 207 19.22 6.24 -11.01
CA THR A 207 20.12 6.89 -11.96
C THR A 207 20.86 8.12 -11.40
N GLU A 208 20.36 8.68 -10.33
CA GLU A 208 20.96 9.82 -9.62
C GLU A 208 22.03 9.41 -8.60
N VAL A 209 22.08 8.13 -8.21
CA VAL A 209 23.03 7.62 -7.21
C VAL A 209 24.30 7.17 -7.89
N GLU A 210 25.43 7.76 -7.48
CA GLU A 210 26.76 7.43 -7.96
C GLU A 210 27.33 6.19 -7.27
N SER A 211 27.17 6.14 -5.94
CA SER A 211 27.69 5.03 -5.14
C SER A 211 26.96 4.92 -3.82
N VAL A 212 27.02 3.74 -3.20
CA VAL A 212 26.54 3.43 -1.87
C VAL A 212 27.57 2.58 -1.16
N LYS A 213 27.45 2.51 0.17
CA LYS A 213 28.28 1.60 0.97
C LYS A 213 28.00 0.14 0.57
N VAL A 214 29.04 -0.61 0.32
CA VAL A 214 28.97 -2.04 0.03
C VAL A 214 28.95 -2.82 1.36
N PHE A 215 28.06 -3.81 1.45
CA PHE A 215 27.94 -4.73 2.58
C PHE A 215 28.30 -6.15 2.11
N GLU A 216 29.28 -6.78 2.74
CA GLU A 216 29.67 -8.17 2.42
C GLU A 216 28.58 -9.18 2.79
N ASP A 217 27.78 -8.88 3.81
CA ASP A 217 26.66 -9.69 4.33
C ASP A 217 25.29 -9.30 3.77
N LEU A 218 25.24 -8.69 2.58
CA LEU A 218 24.02 -8.11 2.00
C LEU A 218 22.86 -9.13 1.90
N THR A 219 23.14 -10.38 1.53
CA THR A 219 22.13 -11.43 1.45
C THR A 219 21.48 -11.71 2.79
N ASP A 220 22.31 -11.85 3.84
CA ASP A 220 21.83 -12.11 5.20
C ASP A 220 20.98 -10.93 5.73
N ARG A 221 21.39 -9.69 5.42
CA ARG A 221 20.64 -8.48 5.77
C ARG A 221 19.27 -8.44 5.13
N ILE A 222 19.20 -8.76 3.84
CA ILE A 222 17.92 -8.86 3.11
C ILE A 222 17.05 -9.95 3.75
N ASP A 223 17.62 -11.09 4.11
CA ASP A 223 16.90 -12.16 4.80
C ASP A 223 16.42 -11.77 6.20
N HIS A 224 17.05 -10.78 6.82
CA HIS A 224 16.58 -10.15 8.05
C HIS A 224 15.61 -8.98 7.82
N GLY A 225 15.04 -8.84 6.61
CA GLY A 225 14.00 -7.86 6.29
C GLY A 225 14.50 -6.43 6.13
N GLU A 226 15.76 -6.27 5.75
CA GLU A 226 16.36 -4.98 5.45
C GLU A 226 16.27 -4.68 3.95
N LEU A 227 15.79 -3.50 3.59
CA LEU A 227 15.83 -3.01 2.23
C LEU A 227 17.13 -2.23 2.00
N HIS A 228 17.93 -2.69 1.04
CA HIS A 228 19.23 -2.12 0.71
C HIS A 228 19.31 -1.62 -0.73
N LEU A 229 20.27 -0.73 -0.95
CA LEU A 229 20.78 -0.37 -2.27
C LEU A 229 22.12 -1.10 -2.49
N PHE A 230 22.41 -1.43 -3.75
CA PHE A 230 23.65 -2.06 -4.13
C PHE A 230 24.04 -1.69 -5.56
N ASP A 231 25.31 -1.87 -5.90
CA ASP A 231 25.86 -1.79 -7.24
C ASP A 231 26.44 -3.16 -7.60
N GLU A 232 26.02 -3.75 -8.70
CA GLU A 232 26.56 -5.03 -9.18
C GLU A 232 27.88 -4.89 -9.94
N GLU A 233 28.41 -3.65 -10.07
CA GLU A 233 29.61 -3.36 -10.86
C GLU A 233 29.46 -3.79 -12.35
N ASP A 234 28.20 -3.95 -12.82
CA ASP A 234 27.86 -4.30 -14.20
C ASP A 234 27.80 -3.08 -15.15
N GLY A 235 28.09 -1.89 -14.63
CA GLY A 235 27.96 -0.60 -15.33
C GLY A 235 26.53 -0.08 -15.40
N GLU A 236 25.57 -0.78 -14.83
CA GLU A 236 24.16 -0.37 -14.76
C GLU A 236 23.91 0.64 -13.64
N GLY A 237 24.82 0.73 -12.64
CA GLY A 237 24.74 1.63 -11.49
C GLY A 237 23.86 1.11 -10.37
N VAL A 238 23.62 1.96 -9.37
CA VAL A 238 22.98 1.58 -8.11
C VAL A 238 21.50 1.22 -8.30
N LYS A 239 21.09 0.12 -7.68
CA LYS A 239 19.74 -0.45 -7.73
C LYS A 239 19.21 -0.77 -6.32
N ILE A 240 17.90 -0.91 -6.16
CA ILE A 240 17.30 -1.55 -4.97
C ILE A 240 17.60 -3.05 -5.05
N ALA A 241 18.28 -3.62 -4.05
CA ALA A 241 18.70 -5.02 -4.07
C ALA A 241 17.51 -5.98 -4.16
N ARG A 242 16.60 -5.92 -3.20
CA ARG A 242 15.33 -6.66 -3.20
C ARG A 242 14.24 -5.86 -2.49
N ALA A 243 13.06 -5.76 -3.08
CA ALA A 243 11.94 -5.02 -2.54
C ALA A 243 11.22 -5.83 -1.46
N CYS A 244 11.81 -5.87 -0.27
CA CYS A 244 11.27 -6.53 0.91
C CYS A 244 10.82 -5.54 1.99
N ASN A 245 9.88 -5.98 2.82
CA ASN A 245 9.52 -5.32 4.08
C ASN A 245 10.20 -6.03 5.26
N SER A 246 9.98 -5.54 6.47
CA SER A 246 10.69 -6.02 7.66
C SER A 246 10.10 -7.31 8.28
N LEU A 247 9.12 -7.96 7.64
CA LEU A 247 8.51 -9.20 8.17
C LEU A 247 9.51 -10.34 8.16
N GLN A 248 9.69 -11.01 9.30
CA GLN A 248 10.59 -12.15 9.48
C GLN A 248 9.85 -13.37 10.06
N THR A 249 8.87 -13.12 10.93
CA THR A 249 8.09 -14.18 11.56
C THR A 249 6.90 -14.57 10.66
N PHE A 250 6.92 -15.81 10.18
CA PHE A 250 5.85 -16.34 9.33
C PHE A 250 4.87 -17.18 10.16
N THR A 251 3.61 -17.09 9.81
CA THR A 251 2.51 -17.84 10.42
C THR A 251 1.71 -18.56 9.33
N THR A 252 0.76 -19.38 9.73
CA THR A 252 -0.17 -20.02 8.79
C THR A 252 -0.93 -18.99 7.95
N ASP A 253 -1.24 -17.83 8.52
CA ASP A 253 -2.02 -16.76 7.86
C ASP A 253 -1.13 -15.77 7.10
N LYS A 254 0.16 -15.70 7.41
CA LYS A 254 1.14 -14.80 6.78
C LYS A 254 2.39 -15.60 6.40
N GLY A 255 2.41 -16.13 5.19
CA GLY A 255 3.54 -16.85 4.63
C GLY A 255 4.69 -15.94 4.17
N GLN A 256 5.73 -16.54 3.61
CA GLN A 256 6.93 -15.83 3.14
C GLN A 256 6.65 -14.79 2.06
N GLU A 257 5.59 -14.97 1.27
CA GLU A 257 5.16 -14.02 0.25
C GLU A 257 4.78 -12.65 0.83
N PHE A 258 4.37 -12.58 2.10
CA PHE A 258 4.07 -11.31 2.78
C PHE A 258 5.30 -10.45 3.07
N ARG A 259 6.52 -10.96 2.88
CA ARG A 259 7.75 -10.14 2.88
C ARG A 259 7.87 -9.24 1.67
N LYS A 260 7.21 -9.58 0.56
CA LYS A 260 7.34 -8.87 -0.70
C LYS A 260 6.44 -7.64 -0.74
N ILE A 261 7.03 -6.47 -0.94
CA ILE A 261 6.29 -5.21 -0.99
C ILE A 261 5.21 -5.27 -2.08
N LYS A 262 5.52 -5.85 -3.26
CA LYS A 262 4.56 -6.00 -4.35
C LYS A 262 3.30 -6.78 -3.94
N ILE A 263 3.47 -7.87 -3.20
CA ILE A 263 2.34 -8.69 -2.71
C ILE A 263 1.50 -7.89 -1.72
N ILE A 264 2.13 -7.20 -0.77
CA ILE A 264 1.41 -6.36 0.21
C ILE A 264 0.69 -5.20 -0.46
N GLU A 265 1.24 -4.60 -1.52
CA GLU A 265 0.52 -3.59 -2.31
C GLU A 265 -0.76 -4.15 -2.93
N GLY A 266 -0.70 -5.35 -3.49
CA GLY A 266 -1.88 -6.04 -4.03
C GLY A 266 -2.93 -6.35 -2.96
N VAL A 267 -2.50 -6.92 -1.83
CA VAL A 267 -3.38 -7.24 -0.67
C VAL A 267 -4.04 -5.97 -0.13
N ASP A 268 -3.26 -4.92 0.08
CA ASP A 268 -3.75 -3.65 0.60
C ASP A 268 -4.75 -2.98 -0.37
N MET A 269 -4.47 -3.05 -1.68
CA MET A 269 -5.38 -2.52 -2.69
C MET A 269 -6.72 -3.26 -2.67
N VAL A 270 -6.70 -4.58 -2.74
CA VAL A 270 -7.94 -5.39 -2.75
C VAL A 270 -8.75 -5.13 -1.48
N THR A 271 -8.07 -5.06 -0.34
CA THR A 271 -8.70 -4.77 0.96
C THR A 271 -9.37 -3.40 0.98
N ASP A 272 -8.69 -2.37 0.50
CA ASP A 272 -9.23 -1.01 0.47
C ASP A 272 -10.41 -0.88 -0.49
N ASP A 273 -10.28 -1.41 -1.70
CA ASP A 273 -11.28 -1.30 -2.75
C ASP A 273 -12.59 -1.97 -2.36
N ILE A 274 -12.51 -3.18 -1.78
CA ILE A 274 -13.70 -3.91 -1.28
C ILE A 274 -14.30 -3.16 -0.09
N ARG A 275 -13.48 -2.76 0.90
CA ARG A 275 -13.92 -2.04 2.08
C ARG A 275 -14.61 -0.71 1.75
N ASP A 276 -14.01 0.09 0.90
CA ASP A 276 -14.54 1.39 0.51
C ASP A 276 -15.85 1.25 -0.28
N THR A 277 -15.91 0.27 -1.17
CA THR A 277 -17.13 -0.03 -1.92
C THR A 277 -18.24 -0.47 -0.99
N PHE A 278 -17.95 -1.38 -0.06
CA PHE A 278 -18.93 -1.84 0.93
C PHE A 278 -19.45 -0.68 1.78
N LYS A 279 -18.55 0.12 2.37
CA LYS A 279 -18.92 1.28 3.20
C LYS A 279 -19.77 2.29 2.44
N LYS A 280 -19.40 2.60 1.20
CA LYS A 280 -20.04 3.66 0.43
C LYS A 280 -21.37 3.25 -0.18
N TYR A 281 -21.51 2.01 -0.60
CA TYR A 281 -22.63 1.60 -1.46
C TYR A 281 -23.56 0.56 -0.82
N TYR A 282 -23.10 -0.20 0.19
CA TYR A 282 -23.87 -1.27 0.80
C TYR A 282 -24.33 -0.96 2.24
N VAL A 283 -23.46 -0.40 3.08
CA VAL A 283 -23.78 -0.14 4.50
C VAL A 283 -25.01 0.75 4.63
N GLY A 284 -26.04 0.22 5.31
CA GLY A 284 -27.31 0.91 5.55
C GLY A 284 -28.21 1.12 4.32
N LYS A 285 -27.87 0.54 3.17
CA LYS A 285 -28.63 0.72 1.90
C LYS A 285 -29.28 -0.55 1.39
N TYR A 286 -28.81 -1.69 1.83
CA TYR A 286 -29.36 -3.00 1.49
C TYR A 286 -29.68 -3.77 2.76
N ILE A 287 -30.73 -4.56 2.71
CA ILE A 287 -31.04 -5.55 3.76
C ILE A 287 -30.06 -6.72 3.65
N ASN A 288 -29.73 -7.32 4.79
CA ASN A 288 -28.85 -8.49 4.83
C ASN A 288 -29.62 -9.76 4.59
N ASP A 289 -29.97 -10.03 3.34
CA ASP A 289 -30.53 -11.29 2.88
C ASP A 289 -29.58 -12.04 1.93
N TYR A 290 -29.90 -13.26 1.61
CA TYR A 290 -29.13 -14.11 0.72
C TYR A 290 -28.87 -13.46 -0.65
N ASN A 291 -29.91 -12.87 -1.27
CA ASN A 291 -29.80 -12.28 -2.59
C ASN A 291 -28.85 -11.09 -2.63
N HIS A 292 -28.89 -10.22 -1.61
CA HIS A 292 -27.96 -9.07 -1.53
C HIS A 292 -26.54 -9.50 -1.18
N LYS A 293 -26.35 -10.58 -0.38
CA LYS A 293 -25.03 -11.21 -0.20
C LYS A 293 -24.48 -11.69 -1.55
N MET A 294 -25.29 -12.39 -2.35
CA MET A 294 -24.87 -12.88 -3.67
C MET A 294 -24.59 -11.75 -4.66
N LEU A 295 -25.31 -10.63 -4.59
CA LEU A 295 -25.01 -9.43 -5.39
C LEU A 295 -23.62 -8.86 -5.05
N PHE A 296 -23.29 -8.78 -3.77
CA PHE A 296 -21.98 -8.28 -3.35
C PHE A 296 -20.86 -9.24 -3.72
N ILE A 297 -21.07 -10.56 -3.54
CA ILE A 297 -20.13 -11.60 -4.01
C ILE A 297 -19.88 -11.47 -5.51
N SER A 298 -20.94 -11.31 -6.31
CA SER A 298 -20.82 -11.14 -7.76
C SER A 298 -20.00 -9.90 -8.13
N ALA A 299 -20.18 -8.79 -7.39
CA ALA A 299 -19.38 -7.58 -7.60
C ALA A 299 -17.90 -7.82 -7.32
N ILE A 300 -17.56 -8.55 -6.24
CA ILE A 300 -16.18 -8.92 -5.91
C ILE A 300 -15.60 -9.86 -6.98
N MET A 301 -16.36 -10.85 -7.44
CA MET A 301 -15.91 -11.79 -8.48
C MET A 301 -15.61 -11.09 -9.81
N VAL A 302 -16.44 -10.13 -10.22
CA VAL A 302 -16.19 -9.29 -11.41
C VAL A 302 -14.91 -8.47 -11.21
N TYR A 303 -14.72 -7.89 -10.02
CA TYR A 303 -13.51 -7.13 -9.68
C TYR A 303 -12.26 -8.01 -9.72
N PHE A 304 -12.29 -9.23 -9.17
CA PHE A 304 -11.18 -10.18 -9.28
C PHE A 304 -10.85 -10.50 -10.73
N GLY A 305 -11.86 -10.67 -11.60
CA GLY A 305 -11.67 -10.85 -13.03
C GLY A 305 -10.90 -9.69 -13.69
N GLN A 306 -11.14 -8.45 -13.27
CA GLN A 306 -10.43 -7.27 -13.76
C GLN A 306 -8.96 -7.17 -13.30
N LEU A 307 -8.62 -7.85 -12.20
CA LEU A 307 -7.26 -7.87 -11.64
C LEU A 307 -6.41 -9.02 -12.17
N GLN A 308 -7.02 -10.00 -12.84
CA GLN A 308 -6.31 -11.18 -13.36
C GLN A 308 -5.23 -10.78 -14.36
N GLY A 309 -4.08 -11.44 -14.25
CA GLY A 309 -2.92 -11.24 -15.10
C GLY A 309 -1.96 -10.13 -14.65
N ASN A 310 -2.44 -9.11 -13.93
CA ASN A 310 -1.61 -8.00 -13.45
C ASN A 310 -1.36 -8.06 -11.93
N VAL A 311 -2.38 -8.39 -11.17
CA VAL A 311 -2.34 -8.43 -9.69
C VAL A 311 -2.68 -9.82 -9.17
N LEU A 312 -3.69 -10.46 -9.76
CA LEU A 312 -4.14 -11.80 -9.40
C LEU A 312 -3.76 -12.83 -10.46
N ASP A 313 -3.41 -14.03 -10.00
CA ASP A 313 -3.13 -15.17 -10.87
C ASP A 313 -4.42 -15.57 -11.61
N ASN A 314 -4.37 -15.64 -12.93
CA ASN A 314 -5.51 -15.99 -13.78
C ASN A 314 -5.83 -17.49 -13.81
N ARG A 315 -4.97 -18.35 -13.26
CA ARG A 315 -5.14 -19.82 -13.20
C ARG A 315 -5.52 -20.32 -11.81
N ALA A 316 -5.41 -19.49 -10.78
CA ALA A 316 -5.55 -19.92 -9.38
C ALA A 316 -7.01 -20.12 -8.92
N GLY A 317 -8.01 -19.79 -9.74
CA GLY A 317 -9.42 -19.89 -9.34
C GLY A 317 -9.74 -18.97 -8.16
N ASN A 318 -9.41 -17.67 -8.29
CA ASN A 318 -9.73 -16.67 -7.27
C ASN A 318 -11.24 -16.61 -7.05
N THR A 319 -11.69 -16.85 -5.82
CA THR A 319 -13.11 -16.97 -5.48
C THR A 319 -13.42 -16.29 -4.17
N VAL A 320 -14.67 -15.89 -4.02
CA VAL A 320 -15.29 -15.48 -2.76
C VAL A 320 -16.71 -16.03 -2.72
N ASP A 321 -17.13 -16.48 -1.56
CA ASP A 321 -18.47 -16.99 -1.32
C ASP A 321 -18.92 -16.69 0.12
N ILE A 322 -20.14 -17.08 0.48
CA ILE A 322 -20.62 -17.01 1.86
C ILE A 322 -19.74 -17.88 2.74
N ASP A 323 -19.31 -17.35 3.87
CA ASP A 323 -18.59 -18.11 4.89
C ASP A 323 -19.59 -18.97 5.67
N GLU A 324 -19.67 -20.26 5.31
CA GLU A 324 -20.58 -21.19 5.94
C GLU A 324 -20.22 -21.45 7.41
N GLN A 325 -18.94 -21.36 7.78
CA GLN A 325 -18.54 -21.52 9.17
C GLN A 325 -19.03 -20.34 10.00
N PHE A 326 -18.84 -19.12 9.51
CA PHE A 326 -19.39 -17.91 10.14
C PHE A 326 -20.93 -18.00 10.31
N GLN A 327 -21.63 -18.48 9.29
CA GLN A 327 -23.08 -18.66 9.33
C GLN A 327 -23.50 -19.67 10.43
N LYS A 328 -22.80 -20.82 10.53
CA LYS A 328 -23.02 -21.83 11.55
C LYS A 328 -22.76 -21.29 12.96
N ASP A 329 -21.61 -20.64 13.14
CA ASP A 329 -21.24 -20.09 14.45
C ASP A 329 -22.25 -19.04 14.92
N TYR A 330 -22.74 -18.20 14.00
CA TYR A 330 -23.77 -17.24 14.30
C TYR A 330 -25.10 -17.90 14.71
N ALA A 331 -25.53 -18.93 13.99
CA ALA A 331 -26.75 -19.71 14.30
C ALA A 331 -26.64 -20.38 15.67
N ILE A 332 -25.50 -21.01 15.99
CA ILE A 332 -25.24 -21.64 17.29
C ILE A 332 -25.33 -20.62 18.43
N ILE A 333 -24.74 -19.41 18.25
CA ILE A 333 -24.84 -18.32 19.23
C ILE A 333 -26.31 -17.88 19.46
N LYS A 334 -27.16 -18.03 18.45
CA LYS A 334 -28.61 -17.75 18.55
C LYS A 334 -29.42 -18.92 19.12
N GLY A 335 -28.78 -20.05 19.44
CA GLY A 335 -29.42 -21.20 20.05
C GLY A 335 -30.02 -22.21 19.05
N GLU A 336 -29.65 -22.12 17.78
CA GLU A 336 -30.12 -23.04 16.73
C GLU A 336 -29.28 -24.31 16.71
N ASP A 337 -29.92 -25.43 16.39
CA ASP A 337 -29.25 -26.70 16.15
C ASP A 337 -28.86 -26.82 14.68
N VAL A 338 -27.62 -26.46 14.37
CA VAL A 338 -27.10 -26.48 12.98
C VAL A 338 -26.97 -27.89 12.41
N SER A 339 -27.00 -28.96 13.23
CA SER A 339 -26.93 -30.34 12.77
C SER A 339 -28.16 -30.76 11.99
N THR A 340 -29.26 -30.08 12.19
CA THR A 340 -30.55 -30.32 11.52
C THR A 340 -30.72 -29.50 10.24
N MET A 341 -29.83 -28.52 9.98
CA MET A 341 -29.92 -27.62 8.85
C MET A 341 -29.27 -28.21 7.59
N THR A 342 -29.93 -28.03 6.48
CA THR A 342 -29.33 -28.31 5.15
C THR A 342 -28.27 -27.27 4.82
N PRO A 343 -27.29 -27.57 3.93
CA PRO A 343 -26.30 -26.59 3.49
C PRO A 343 -26.91 -25.27 2.98
N MET A 344 -28.03 -25.34 2.27
CA MET A 344 -28.71 -24.14 1.77
C MET A 344 -29.33 -23.32 2.90
N GLN A 345 -29.96 -23.94 3.88
CA GLN A 345 -30.49 -23.26 5.06
C GLN A 345 -29.38 -22.54 5.86
N ILE A 346 -28.18 -23.12 5.94
CA ILE A 346 -27.01 -22.47 6.56
C ILE A 346 -26.63 -21.24 5.74
N ARG A 347 -26.50 -21.33 4.42
CA ARG A 347 -26.13 -20.21 3.55
C ARG A 347 -27.14 -19.06 3.58
N GLU A 348 -28.43 -19.38 3.67
CA GLU A 348 -29.54 -18.42 3.74
C GLU A 348 -29.79 -17.88 5.14
N TYR A 349 -29.12 -18.42 6.16
CA TYR A 349 -29.39 -18.05 7.56
C TYR A 349 -29.21 -16.54 7.76
N ASN A 350 -30.14 -15.94 8.49
CA ASN A 350 -30.15 -14.51 8.76
C ASN A 350 -29.14 -14.16 9.89
N THR A 351 -28.04 -13.55 9.51
CA THR A 351 -26.97 -13.12 10.42
C THR A 351 -27.14 -11.67 10.92
N GLY A 352 -28.38 -11.18 10.98
CA GLY A 352 -28.65 -9.81 11.45
C GLY A 352 -27.99 -8.76 10.57
N SER A 353 -27.12 -7.93 11.13
CA SER A 353 -26.39 -6.88 10.38
C SER A 353 -25.00 -7.33 9.90
N GLU A 354 -24.57 -8.55 10.21
CA GLU A 354 -23.24 -9.06 9.94
C GLU A 354 -23.21 -9.92 8.67
N ILE A 355 -22.19 -9.73 7.85
CA ILE A 355 -21.95 -10.52 6.63
C ILE A 355 -20.60 -11.21 6.77
N GLY A 356 -20.58 -12.54 6.77
CA GLY A 356 -19.39 -13.36 6.68
C GLY A 356 -19.18 -13.82 5.24
N LEU A 357 -18.02 -13.49 4.65
CA LEU A 357 -17.57 -13.97 3.35
C LEU A 357 -16.19 -14.58 3.50
N ALA A 358 -15.96 -15.70 2.83
CA ALA A 358 -14.66 -16.37 2.75
C ALA A 358 -14.29 -16.62 1.29
N GLY A 359 -13.00 -16.76 1.02
CA GLY A 359 -12.54 -16.98 -0.35
C GLY A 359 -11.07 -17.35 -0.44
N LYS A 360 -10.63 -17.58 -1.66
CA LYS A 360 -9.23 -17.86 -2.00
C LYS A 360 -8.78 -16.85 -3.04
N VAL A 361 -7.64 -16.21 -2.79
CA VAL A 361 -7.04 -15.24 -3.71
C VAL A 361 -5.55 -15.52 -3.79
N LYS A 362 -5.02 -15.60 -5.02
CA LYS A 362 -3.59 -15.74 -5.26
C LYS A 362 -3.06 -14.53 -6.00
N PHE A 363 -2.16 -13.81 -5.36
CA PHE A 363 -1.48 -12.67 -5.95
C PHE A 363 -0.34 -13.10 -6.86
N VAL A 364 -0.11 -12.34 -7.94
CA VAL A 364 1.01 -12.57 -8.87
C VAL A 364 2.24 -11.84 -8.37
N ASP A 365 3.34 -12.56 -8.35
CA ASP A 365 4.65 -11.99 -8.02
C ASP A 365 5.44 -11.56 -9.27
N ALA A 366 6.54 -10.84 -9.07
CA ALA A 366 7.50 -10.54 -10.13
C ALA A 366 8.49 -11.70 -10.33
N MET A 367 9.05 -11.82 -11.53
CA MET A 367 10.19 -12.70 -11.78
C MET A 367 11.45 -12.05 -11.19
N GLU A 368 11.98 -12.61 -10.11
CA GLU A 368 13.15 -12.07 -9.41
C GLU A 368 14.32 -13.07 -9.38
N ASP A 369 14.01 -14.37 -9.37
CA ASP A 369 15.02 -15.43 -9.29
C ASP A 369 14.90 -16.35 -10.50
N LEU A 370 16.01 -16.63 -11.20
CA LEU A 370 16.07 -17.52 -12.35
C LEU A 370 16.87 -18.77 -12.03
N LYS A 371 16.29 -19.94 -12.26
CA LYS A 371 16.97 -21.23 -12.18
C LYS A 371 16.77 -21.98 -13.48
N ILE A 372 17.88 -22.30 -14.18
CA ILE A 372 17.86 -23.06 -15.43
C ILE A 372 18.71 -24.31 -15.27
N SER A 373 18.25 -25.44 -15.80
CA SER A 373 19.00 -26.68 -15.90
C SER A 373 19.01 -27.12 -17.34
N PHE A 374 20.20 -27.37 -17.89
CA PHE A 374 20.39 -27.94 -19.22
C PHE A 374 20.92 -29.37 -19.10
N THR A 375 20.36 -30.31 -19.88
CA THR A 375 20.88 -31.66 -20.02
C THR A 375 21.52 -31.73 -21.44
N MET A 376 22.80 -32.18 -21.54
CA MET A 376 23.51 -32.40 -22.80
C MET A 376 23.46 -33.89 -23.12
#